data_807592c8931e3229f1a2c68f1c71bac6
#
_entry.id   807592c8931e3229f1a2c68f1c71bac6
#
_cell.length_a   1.000
_cell.length_b   1.000
_cell.length_c   1.000
_cell.angle_alpha   90.00
_cell.angle_beta   90.00
_cell.angle_gamma   90.00
#
_symmetry.space_group_name_H-M   'P 1'
#
loop_
_entity.id
_entity.type
_entity.pdbx_description
1 polymer ?
#
loop_
_entity_poly.entity_id
_entity_poly.type
_entity_poly.pdbx_seq_one_letter_code
_entity_poly.pdbx_strand_id
1 'polypeptide(L)'
;METFVASVLLTFLAITAIGIIVLKDLLAGVILLGVYSLIAAGAFVVMDAVDVAFTEAAVGSGISTILFLGALSFTTHKQKKRSHDSLIALVFVMITGGVLIYGTLDMPHYGDANSAAQTHPDLAVR
;
A
#
# COMPACT_ATOMS: atom_id res chain seq x y z
N MET A 1 7.71 -4.05 -21.46
CA MET A 1 7.11 -2.73 -21.19
C MET A 1 6.40 -2.70 -19.84
N GLU A 2 5.46 -3.60 -19.60
CA GLU A 2 4.71 -3.66 -18.35
C GLU A 2 5.59 -3.83 -17.12
N THR A 3 6.55 -4.74 -17.16
CA THR A 3 7.49 -4.98 -16.06
C THR A 3 8.35 -3.75 -15.75
N PHE A 4 8.75 -2.99 -16.77
CA PHE A 4 9.50 -1.76 -16.58
C PHE A 4 8.65 -0.68 -15.90
N VAL A 5 7.43 -0.48 -16.37
CA VAL A 5 6.48 0.49 -15.77
C VAL A 5 6.15 0.10 -14.34
N ALA A 6 5.89 -1.19 -14.07
CA ALA A 6 5.64 -1.68 -12.72
C ALA A 6 6.84 -1.43 -11.79
N SER A 7 8.06 -1.68 -12.26
CA SER A 7 9.28 -1.44 -11.47
C SER A 7 9.46 0.04 -11.14
N VAL A 8 9.19 0.92 -12.09
CA VAL A 8 9.24 2.38 -11.88
C VAL A 8 8.21 2.82 -10.85
N LEU A 9 6.96 2.34 -10.97
CA LEU A 9 5.89 2.66 -10.03
C LEU A 9 6.21 2.17 -8.62
N LEU A 10 6.71 0.94 -8.48
CA LEU A 10 7.13 0.40 -7.18
C LEU A 10 8.27 1.21 -6.56
N THR A 11 9.20 1.68 -7.37
CA THR A 11 10.28 2.57 -6.90
C THR A 11 9.72 3.90 -6.39
N PHE A 12 8.78 4.50 -7.11
CA PHE A 12 8.10 5.71 -6.65
C PHE A 12 7.31 5.48 -5.36
N LEU A 13 6.63 4.34 -5.23
CA LEU A 13 5.95 3.95 -3.99
C LEU A 13 6.92 3.86 -2.82
N ALA A 14 8.07 3.23 -3.01
CA ALA A 14 9.10 3.13 -1.98
C ALA A 14 9.64 4.51 -1.56
N ILE A 15 9.91 5.38 -2.52
CA ILE A 15 10.41 6.75 -2.27
C ILE A 15 9.36 7.57 -1.50
N THR A 16 8.09 7.53 -1.93
CA THR A 16 7.02 8.25 -1.24
C THR A 16 6.76 7.71 0.16
N ALA A 17 6.83 6.40 0.36
CA ALA A 17 6.71 5.78 1.69
C ALA A 17 7.82 6.25 2.64
N ILE A 18 9.06 6.29 2.18
CA ILE A 18 10.18 6.83 2.96
C ILE A 18 9.95 8.32 3.26
N GLY A 19 9.49 9.08 2.27
CA GLY A 19 9.14 10.49 2.43
C GLY A 19 8.13 10.72 3.54
N ILE A 20 7.06 9.92 3.60
CA ILE A 20 6.03 10.01 4.65
C ILE A 20 6.64 9.82 6.05
N ILE A 21 7.55 8.87 6.20
CA ILE A 21 8.18 8.55 7.49
C ILE A 21 9.09 9.69 7.96
N VAL A 22 9.77 10.35 7.04
CA VAL A 22 10.73 11.43 7.35
C VAL A 22 10.03 12.74 7.69
N LEU A 23 8.84 12.97 7.17
CA LEU A 23 8.09 14.20 7.40
C LEU A 23 7.62 14.32 8.85
N LYS A 24 7.93 15.44 9.46
CA LYS A 24 7.50 15.79 10.83
C LYS A 24 6.16 16.54 10.87
N ASP A 25 5.74 17.05 9.74
CA ASP A 25 4.47 17.77 9.59
C ASP A 25 3.38 16.78 9.17
N LEU A 26 2.35 16.64 9.99
CA LEU A 26 1.24 15.73 9.74
C LEU A 26 0.43 16.14 8.50
N LEU A 27 0.29 17.44 8.25
CA LEU A 27 -0.40 17.94 7.06
C LEU A 27 0.31 17.50 5.77
N ALA A 28 1.61 17.73 5.71
CA ALA A 28 2.43 17.29 4.58
C ALA A 28 2.41 15.76 4.44
N GLY A 29 2.43 15.03 5.56
CA GLY A 29 2.33 13.57 5.59
C GLY A 29 1.02 13.06 5.00
N VAL A 30 -0.11 13.68 5.33
CA VAL A 30 -1.43 13.32 4.79
C VAL A 30 -1.51 13.56 3.28
N ILE A 31 -1.00 14.69 2.81
CA ILE A 31 -0.97 14.99 1.37
C ILE A 31 -0.10 13.97 0.63
N LEU A 32 1.07 13.64 1.17
CA LEU A 32 1.96 12.67 0.56
C LEU A 32 1.37 11.24 0.60
N LEU A 33 0.60 10.91 1.64
CA LEU A 33 -0.15 9.66 1.70
C LEU A 33 -1.21 9.56 0.60
N GLY A 34 -1.91 10.66 0.28
CA GLY A 34 -2.83 10.74 -0.84
C GLY A 34 -2.12 10.50 -2.18
N VAL A 35 -0.95 11.09 -2.37
CA VAL A 35 -0.10 10.85 -3.55
C VAL A 35 0.35 9.38 -3.63
N TYR A 36 0.76 8.80 -2.51
CA TYR A 36 1.10 7.38 -2.42
C TYR A 36 -0.05 6.48 -2.91
N SER A 37 -1.27 6.73 -2.44
CA SER A 37 -2.45 5.98 -2.87
C SER A 37 -2.76 6.12 -4.36
N LEU A 38 -2.53 7.31 -4.95
CA LEU A 38 -2.68 7.50 -6.39
C LEU A 38 -1.66 6.69 -7.19
N ILE A 39 -0.40 6.66 -6.76
CA ILE A 39 0.64 5.86 -7.40
C ILE A 39 0.32 4.37 -7.25
N ALA A 40 -0.17 3.93 -6.07
CA ALA A 40 -0.61 2.57 -5.84
C ALA A 40 -1.77 2.19 -6.76
N ALA A 41 -2.76 3.06 -6.93
CA ALA A 41 -3.85 2.86 -7.89
C ALA A 41 -3.32 2.70 -9.32
N GLY A 42 -2.34 3.51 -9.73
CA GLY A 42 -1.66 3.37 -11.02
C GLY A 42 -0.96 2.02 -11.17
N ALA A 43 -0.32 1.53 -10.11
CA ALA A 43 0.29 0.20 -10.11
C ALA A 43 -0.75 -0.92 -10.28
N PHE A 44 -1.92 -0.81 -9.63
CA PHE A 44 -3.01 -1.77 -9.81
C PHE A 44 -3.58 -1.76 -11.23
N VAL A 45 -3.65 -0.60 -11.89
CA VAL A 45 -4.04 -0.53 -13.31
C VAL A 45 -3.07 -1.32 -14.18
N VAL A 46 -1.78 -1.19 -13.96
CA VAL A 46 -0.74 -1.93 -14.71
C VAL A 46 -0.84 -3.44 -14.48
N MET A 47 -1.34 -3.85 -13.32
CA MET A 47 -1.56 -5.27 -12.99
C MET A 47 -2.94 -5.79 -13.46
N ASP A 48 -3.64 -5.06 -14.32
CA ASP A 48 -5.01 -5.38 -14.80
C ASP A 48 -6.06 -5.47 -13.68
N ALA A 49 -5.79 -4.92 -12.50
CA ALA A 49 -6.70 -4.88 -11.36
C ALA A 49 -7.44 -3.53 -11.30
N VAL A 50 -8.21 -3.22 -12.34
CA VAL A 50 -8.87 -1.91 -12.50
C VAL A 50 -9.86 -1.63 -11.37
N ASP A 51 -10.60 -2.62 -10.89
CA ASP A 51 -11.55 -2.49 -9.79
C ASP A 51 -10.87 -2.05 -8.51
N VAL A 52 -9.72 -2.66 -8.19
CA VAL A 52 -8.91 -2.33 -7.03
C VAL A 52 -8.29 -0.94 -7.19
N ALA A 53 -7.86 -0.58 -8.40
CA ALA A 53 -7.34 0.74 -8.70
C ALA A 53 -8.36 1.85 -8.42
N PHE A 54 -9.62 1.66 -8.84
CA PHE A 54 -10.69 2.61 -8.57
C PHE A 54 -11.00 2.75 -7.07
N THR A 55 -11.06 1.64 -6.36
CA THR A 55 -11.31 1.67 -4.92
C THR A 55 -10.17 2.32 -4.16
N GLU A 56 -8.92 2.03 -4.52
CA GLU A 56 -7.74 2.66 -3.93
C GLU A 56 -7.70 4.17 -4.21
N ALA A 57 -7.95 4.59 -5.44
CA ALA A 57 -7.99 6.00 -5.80
C ALA A 57 -9.12 6.75 -5.08
N ALA A 58 -10.32 6.17 -5.03
CA ALA A 58 -11.47 6.81 -4.41
C ALA A 58 -11.34 6.89 -2.88
N VAL A 59 -11.00 5.80 -2.24
CA VAL A 59 -10.94 5.71 -0.77
C VAL A 59 -9.58 6.17 -0.25
N GLY A 60 -8.49 5.64 -0.77
CA GLY A 60 -7.14 5.93 -0.29
C GLY A 60 -6.72 7.36 -0.57
N SER A 61 -6.83 7.80 -1.79
CA SER A 61 -6.43 9.15 -2.19
C SER A 61 -7.50 10.21 -1.88
N GLY A 62 -8.80 9.89 -2.08
CA GLY A 62 -9.89 10.82 -1.91
C GLY A 62 -10.44 10.89 -0.48
N ILE A 63 -11.27 9.92 -0.12
CA ILE A 63 -12.03 9.94 1.14
C ILE A 63 -11.12 9.96 2.36
N SER A 64 -10.10 9.12 2.40
CA SER A 64 -9.15 9.05 3.53
C SER A 64 -8.41 10.37 3.71
N THR A 65 -7.98 11.00 2.63
CA THR A 65 -7.29 12.31 2.69
C THR A 65 -8.20 13.38 3.28
N ILE A 66 -9.46 13.45 2.86
CA ILE A 66 -10.44 14.41 3.41
C ILE A 66 -10.68 14.17 4.89
N LEU A 67 -10.84 12.90 5.30
CA LEU A 67 -11.04 12.53 6.70
C LEU A 67 -9.82 12.91 7.56
N PHE A 68 -8.61 12.65 7.09
CA PHE A 68 -7.39 13.03 7.80
C PHE A 68 -7.23 14.55 7.89
N LEU A 69 -7.53 15.29 6.82
CA LEU A 69 -7.50 16.75 6.85
C LEU A 69 -8.56 17.32 7.81
N GLY A 70 -9.76 16.71 7.83
CA GLY A 70 -10.80 17.05 8.79
C GLY A 70 -10.34 16.81 10.24
N ALA A 71 -9.75 15.66 10.52
CA ALA A 71 -9.20 15.34 11.83
C ALA A 71 -8.07 16.31 12.22
N LEU A 72 -7.20 16.65 11.30
CA LEU A 72 -6.09 17.59 11.54
C LEU A 72 -6.57 19.02 11.80
N SER A 73 -7.74 19.41 11.30
CA SER A 73 -8.30 20.73 11.59
C SER A 73 -8.63 20.91 13.08
N PHE A 74 -8.88 19.82 13.81
CA PHE A 74 -9.17 19.81 15.25
C PHE A 74 -7.96 19.45 16.11
N THR A 75 -6.82 19.11 15.51
CA THR A 75 -5.63 18.67 16.23
C THR A 75 -4.40 19.51 15.86
N THR A 76 -3.32 19.33 16.61
CA THR A 76 -2.07 20.01 16.33
C THR A 76 -1.34 19.35 15.16
N HIS A 77 -0.87 20.15 14.21
CA HIS A 77 -0.18 19.66 13.00
C HIS A 77 1.21 19.05 13.25
N LYS A 78 1.77 19.21 14.44
CA LYS A 78 3.11 18.71 14.77
C LYS A 78 3.06 17.35 15.44
N GLN A 79 3.84 16.43 14.93
CA GLN A 79 4.00 15.10 15.50
C GLN A 79 4.75 15.18 16.85
N LYS A 80 4.12 14.67 17.90
CA LYS A 80 4.77 14.50 19.19
C LYS A 80 5.72 13.31 19.14
N LYS A 81 7.00 13.55 19.33
CA LYS A 81 8.03 12.50 19.32
C LYS A 81 7.86 11.57 20.54
N ARG A 82 7.37 10.38 20.29
CA ARG A 82 7.27 9.33 21.31
C ARG A 82 8.35 8.28 21.02
N SER A 83 9.36 8.23 21.88
CA SER A 83 10.60 7.49 21.61
C SER A 83 10.50 5.98 21.87
N HIS A 84 9.56 5.53 22.70
CA HIS A 84 9.54 4.13 23.16
C HIS A 84 8.57 3.23 22.39
N ASP A 85 7.45 3.77 21.92
CA ASP A 85 6.43 2.99 21.20
C ASP A 85 6.83 2.69 19.75
N SER A 86 7.82 3.41 19.22
CA SER A 86 8.32 3.25 17.86
C SER A 86 8.99 1.89 17.64
N LEU A 87 9.64 1.33 18.65
CA LEU A 87 10.32 0.05 18.55
C LEU A 87 9.32 -1.12 18.45
N ILE A 88 8.24 -1.06 19.22
CA ILE A 88 7.16 -2.06 19.18
C ILE A 88 6.47 -2.03 17.81
N ALA A 89 6.15 -0.82 17.31
CA ALA A 89 5.57 -0.66 15.98
C ALA A 89 6.48 -1.21 14.87
N LEU A 90 7.79 -0.95 14.98
CA LEU A 90 8.77 -1.48 14.02
C LEU A 90 8.80 -3.01 14.01
N VAL A 91 8.77 -3.64 15.19
CA VAL A 91 8.75 -5.11 15.31
C VAL A 91 7.48 -5.68 14.66
N PHE A 92 6.31 -5.09 14.93
CA PHE A 92 5.05 -5.52 14.31
C PHE A 92 5.09 -5.40 12.79
N VAL A 93 5.58 -4.28 12.25
CA VAL A 93 5.72 -4.07 10.80
C VAL A 93 6.68 -5.09 10.19
N MET A 94 7.81 -5.37 10.84
CA MET A 94 8.77 -6.36 10.36
C MET A 94 8.20 -7.78 10.36
N ILE A 95 7.47 -8.17 11.39
CA ILE A 95 6.80 -9.48 11.47
C ILE A 95 5.74 -9.59 10.37
N THR A 96 4.88 -8.58 10.23
CA THR A 96 3.83 -8.55 9.21
C THR A 96 4.42 -8.61 7.81
N GLY A 97 5.45 -7.81 7.53
CA GLY A 97 6.16 -7.82 6.26
C GLY A 97 6.79 -9.17 5.96
N GLY A 98 7.41 -9.81 6.94
CA GLY A 98 8.00 -11.15 6.81
C GLY A 98 6.95 -12.21 6.48
N VAL A 99 5.81 -12.19 7.16
CA VAL A 99 4.69 -13.11 6.88
C VAL A 99 4.13 -12.90 5.48
N LEU A 100 3.96 -11.64 5.05
CA LEU A 100 3.48 -11.33 3.70
C LEU A 100 4.45 -11.79 2.61
N ILE A 101 5.76 -11.59 2.81
CA ILE A 101 6.79 -12.06 1.88
C ILE A 101 6.76 -13.58 1.80
N TYR A 102 6.68 -14.27 2.94
CA TYR A 102 6.58 -15.73 2.98
C TYR A 102 5.35 -16.23 2.22
N GLY A 103 4.19 -15.62 2.45
CA GLY A 103 2.95 -15.96 1.73
C GLY A 103 3.07 -15.73 0.21
N THR A 104 3.76 -14.68 -0.20
CA THR A 104 3.99 -14.39 -1.62
C THR A 104 4.90 -15.42 -2.28
N LEU A 105 5.92 -15.91 -1.57
CA LEU A 105 6.83 -16.94 -2.06
C LEU A 105 6.16 -18.31 -2.20
N ASP A 106 5.15 -18.59 -1.38
CA ASP A 106 4.38 -19.84 -1.41
C ASP A 106 3.29 -19.84 -2.50
N MET A 107 3.01 -18.68 -3.10
CA MET A 107 2.04 -18.58 -4.19
C MET A 107 2.60 -19.18 -5.49
N PRO A 108 1.76 -19.91 -6.27
CA PRO A 108 2.15 -20.34 -7.61
C PRO A 108 2.44 -19.14 -8.51
N HIS A 109 3.35 -19.31 -9.48
CA HIS A 109 3.68 -18.28 -10.43
C HIS A 109 2.44 -17.79 -11.19
N TYR A 110 2.39 -16.50 -11.45
CA TYR A 110 1.33 -15.89 -12.25
C TYR A 110 1.21 -16.57 -13.62
N GLY A 111 0.00 -17.02 -13.95
CA GLY A 111 -0.26 -17.71 -15.22
C GLY A 111 0.15 -19.19 -15.23
N ASP A 112 0.47 -19.80 -14.08
CA ASP A 112 0.75 -21.23 -13.98
C ASP A 112 -0.51 -22.05 -14.25
N ALA A 113 -0.48 -22.85 -15.33
CA ALA A 113 -1.57 -23.73 -15.73
C ALA A 113 -1.85 -24.86 -14.70
N ASN A 114 -0.90 -25.17 -13.86
CA ASN A 114 -0.98 -26.19 -12.82
C ASN A 114 -1.35 -25.61 -11.44
N SER A 115 -1.83 -24.36 -11.38
CA SER A 115 -2.29 -23.79 -10.13
C SER A 115 -3.46 -24.58 -9.54
N ALA A 116 -3.56 -24.62 -8.21
CA ALA A 116 -4.62 -25.37 -7.52
C ALA A 116 -6.02 -24.98 -7.97
N ALA A 117 -6.23 -23.72 -8.36
CA ALA A 117 -7.51 -23.24 -8.88
C ALA A 117 -7.89 -23.85 -10.24
N GLN A 118 -6.92 -24.28 -11.05
CA GLN A 118 -7.15 -24.90 -12.35
C GLN A 118 -7.17 -26.43 -12.27
N THR A 119 -6.40 -27.02 -11.39
CA THR A 119 -6.39 -28.48 -11.17
C THR A 119 -7.58 -28.97 -10.34
N HIS A 120 -8.16 -28.09 -9.52
CA HIS A 120 -9.33 -28.40 -8.70
C HIS A 120 -10.47 -27.43 -9.02
N PRO A 121 -11.23 -27.65 -10.12
CA PRO A 121 -12.32 -26.76 -10.52
C PRO A 121 -13.45 -26.67 -9.49
N ASP A 122 -13.55 -27.63 -8.58
CA ASP A 122 -14.47 -27.64 -7.44
C ASP A 122 -14.14 -26.52 -6.42
N LEU A 123 -12.88 -26.11 -6.31
CA LEU A 123 -12.47 -24.98 -5.45
C LEU A 123 -12.75 -23.61 -6.10
N ALA A 124 -12.78 -23.55 -7.43
CA ALA A 124 -13.05 -22.31 -8.15
C ALA A 124 -14.54 -21.89 -8.12
N VAL A 125 -15.45 -22.83 -7.81
CA VAL A 125 -16.91 -22.62 -7.79
C VAL A 125 -17.42 -22.24 -6.39
N ARG A 126 -16.58 -22.26 -5.38
CA ARG A 126 -16.90 -21.86 -4.00
C ARG A 126 -16.42 -20.46 -3.71
#